data_1c1d3a8f173fbdb64d0fbdfb6be5a005
#
_entry.id   1c1d3a8f173fbdb64d0fbdfb6be5a005
#
_cell.length_a   1.000
_cell.length_b   1.000
_cell.length_c   1.000
_cell.angle_alpha   90.00
_cell.angle_beta   90.00
_cell.angle_gamma   90.00
#
_symmetry.space_group_name_H-M   'P 1'
#
loop_
_entity.id
_entity.type
_entity.pdbx_description
1 polymer ?
#
loop_
_entity_poly.entity_id
_entity_poly.type
_entity_poly.pdbx_seq_one_letter_code
_entity_poly.pdbx_strand_id
1 'polypeptide(L)'
;MKQEITFEDYNKVEIRVGTVLKVSKNEKARKPSLVVEVDFGGKTGIKKSSAQITHYYNEQNLVGKQVIGVCNFPKKNIAGIVSEVLILGAIEKDGKVVLVHPSQKVENGLEIA
;
A
#
# COMPACT_ATOMS: atom_id res chain seq x y z
N MET A 1 5.20 -10.24 -21.35
CA MET A 1 6.15 -10.11 -20.23
C MET A 1 6.83 -8.75 -20.31
N LYS A 2 7.12 -8.17 -19.16
CA LYS A 2 7.79 -6.86 -19.13
C LYS A 2 9.26 -7.01 -19.52
N GLN A 3 9.87 -5.90 -19.94
CA GLN A 3 11.29 -5.83 -20.27
C GLN A 3 12.13 -6.18 -19.02
N GLU A 4 13.28 -6.83 -19.25
CA GLU A 4 14.22 -7.14 -18.17
C GLU A 4 14.77 -5.85 -17.56
N ILE A 5 15.00 -5.89 -16.26
CA ILE A 5 15.64 -4.78 -15.51
C ILE A 5 16.87 -5.33 -14.79
N THR A 6 17.74 -4.44 -14.37
CA THR A 6 18.90 -4.81 -13.56
C THR A 6 18.55 -4.85 -12.08
N PHE A 7 19.38 -5.51 -11.29
CA PHE A 7 19.26 -5.47 -9.84
C PHE A 7 19.41 -4.04 -9.31
N GLU A 8 20.24 -3.23 -9.97
CA GLU A 8 20.37 -1.81 -9.65
C GLU A 8 19.06 -1.05 -9.82
N ASP A 9 18.30 -1.36 -10.87
CA ASP A 9 16.97 -0.76 -11.07
C ASP A 9 16.02 -1.14 -9.93
N TYR A 10 16.02 -2.40 -9.52
CA TYR A 10 15.21 -2.86 -8.40
C TYR A 10 15.57 -2.13 -7.10
N ASN A 11 16.86 -1.89 -6.87
CA ASN A 11 17.34 -1.23 -5.66
C ASN A 11 16.90 0.24 -5.54
N LYS A 12 16.39 0.83 -6.61
CA LYS A 12 15.82 2.18 -6.58
C LYS A 12 14.42 2.20 -5.99
N VAL A 13 13.77 1.06 -5.89
CA VAL A 13 12.41 0.96 -5.34
C VAL A 13 12.49 0.69 -3.85
N GLU A 14 11.93 1.58 -3.05
CA GLU A 14 11.92 1.42 -1.59
C GLU A 14 10.63 0.74 -1.16
N ILE A 15 10.72 -0.54 -0.82
CA ILE A 15 9.58 -1.36 -0.42
C ILE A 15 9.73 -1.71 1.06
N ARG A 16 8.70 -1.40 1.86
CA ARG A 16 8.74 -1.60 3.31
C ARG A 16 7.45 -2.20 3.84
N VAL A 17 7.55 -2.81 5.01
CA VAL A 17 6.40 -3.34 5.76
C VAL A 17 5.82 -2.24 6.64
N GLY A 18 4.50 -2.14 6.69
CA GLY A 18 3.83 -1.26 7.63
C GLY A 18 2.54 -1.88 8.17
N THR A 19 2.03 -1.29 9.23
CA THR A 19 0.77 -1.71 9.86
C THR A 19 -0.32 -0.71 9.56
N VAL A 20 -1.49 -1.18 9.15
CA VAL A 20 -2.63 -0.32 8.87
C VAL A 20 -3.20 0.21 10.18
N LEU A 21 -3.27 1.54 10.29
CA LEU A 21 -3.80 2.24 11.47
C LEU A 21 -5.27 2.63 11.29
N LYS A 22 -5.64 3.06 10.09
CA LYS A 22 -6.96 3.62 9.83
C LYS A 22 -7.38 3.36 8.40
N VAL A 23 -8.67 3.08 8.22
CA VAL A 23 -9.28 2.86 6.90
C VAL A 23 -10.58 3.65 6.84
N SER A 24 -10.76 4.40 5.76
CA SER A 24 -12.01 5.11 5.49
C SER A 24 -12.30 5.08 4.00
N LYS A 25 -13.54 5.35 3.60
CA LYS A 25 -13.90 5.42 2.19
C LYS A 25 -13.46 6.76 1.62
N ASN A 26 -12.98 6.76 0.38
CA ASN A 26 -12.75 8.00 -0.35
C ASN A 26 -14.04 8.38 -1.08
N GLU A 27 -14.84 9.23 -0.45
CA GLU A 27 -16.18 9.62 -0.93
C GLU A 27 -16.12 10.38 -2.27
N LYS A 28 -14.98 11.00 -2.59
CA LYS A 28 -14.82 11.80 -3.81
C LYS A 28 -14.27 11.01 -5.00
N ALA A 29 -13.85 9.78 -4.79
CA ALA A 29 -13.27 8.98 -5.86
C ALA A 29 -14.35 8.50 -6.83
N ARG A 30 -14.06 8.52 -8.13
CA ARG A 30 -14.97 8.03 -9.17
C ARG A 30 -15.20 6.53 -9.05
N LYS A 31 -14.13 5.78 -8.76
CA LYS A 31 -14.19 4.35 -8.50
C LYS A 31 -14.11 4.12 -7.00
N PRO A 32 -14.83 3.14 -6.46
CA PRO A 32 -14.76 2.86 -5.03
C PRO A 32 -13.31 2.67 -4.57
N SER A 33 -12.91 3.45 -3.57
CA SER A 33 -11.54 3.44 -3.05
C SER A 33 -11.56 3.57 -1.54
N LEU A 34 -10.51 3.06 -0.91
CA LEU A 34 -10.26 3.23 0.52
C LEU A 34 -9.09 4.18 0.72
N VAL A 35 -9.20 5.06 1.72
CA VAL A 35 -8.07 5.81 2.25
C VAL A 35 -7.49 4.99 3.37
N VAL A 36 -6.23 4.61 3.23
CA VAL A 36 -5.54 3.74 4.18
C VAL A 36 -4.36 4.49 4.76
N GLU A 37 -4.31 4.59 6.09
CA GLU A 37 -3.16 5.16 6.81
C GLU A 37 -2.32 4.00 7.33
N VAL A 38 -1.04 4.00 6.97
CA VAL A 38 -0.12 2.92 7.28
C VAL A 38 1.07 3.46 8.06
N ASP A 39 1.39 2.80 9.16
CA ASP A 39 2.55 3.12 9.98
C ASP A 39 3.74 2.26 9.55
N PHE A 40 4.72 2.89 8.90
CA PHE A 40 5.96 2.23 8.50
C PHE A 40 7.07 2.40 9.54
N GLY A 41 6.77 3.07 10.66
CA GLY A 41 7.75 3.28 11.73
C GLY A 41 8.93 4.16 11.33
N GLY A 42 9.82 4.39 12.27
CA GLY A 42 11.09 5.08 12.06
C GLY A 42 10.98 6.38 11.27
N LYS A 43 11.90 6.56 10.33
CA LYS A 43 11.97 7.78 9.51
C LYS A 43 10.88 7.84 8.45
N THR A 44 10.38 6.70 7.99
CA THR A 44 9.31 6.66 6.98
C THR A 44 8.00 7.17 7.54
N GLY A 45 7.67 6.79 8.79
CA GLY A 45 6.51 7.29 9.50
C GLY A 45 5.18 6.82 8.94
N ILE A 46 4.14 7.60 9.21
CA ILE A 46 2.78 7.29 8.79
C ILE A 46 2.53 7.89 7.41
N LYS A 47 2.02 7.06 6.50
CA LYS A 47 1.74 7.44 5.10
C LYS A 47 0.31 7.09 4.75
N LYS A 48 -0.31 7.91 3.89
CA LYS A 48 -1.66 7.66 3.36
C LYS A 48 -1.58 7.09 1.96
N SER A 49 -2.53 6.23 1.65
CA SER A 49 -2.73 5.70 0.30
C SER A 49 -4.20 5.74 -0.05
N SER A 50 -4.53 6.11 -1.29
CA SER A 50 -5.86 5.89 -1.85
C SER A 50 -5.78 4.65 -2.72
N ALA A 51 -6.51 3.62 -2.38
CA ALA A 51 -6.39 2.30 -3.01
C ALA A 51 -7.75 1.73 -3.42
N GLN A 52 -7.81 1.18 -4.65
CA GLN A 52 -9.02 0.55 -5.18
C GLN A 52 -9.07 -0.91 -4.73
N ILE A 53 -9.32 -1.13 -3.44
CA ILE A 53 -9.28 -2.45 -2.80
C ILE A 53 -10.57 -2.78 -2.05
N THR A 54 -11.69 -2.23 -2.49
CA THR A 54 -12.97 -2.34 -1.75
C THR A 54 -13.66 -3.69 -1.83
N HIS A 55 -13.23 -4.58 -2.73
CA HIS A 55 -13.90 -5.88 -2.89
C HIS A 55 -13.73 -6.79 -1.67
N TYR A 56 -12.52 -6.85 -1.12
CA TYR A 56 -12.19 -7.76 -0.01
C TYR A 56 -11.91 -7.05 1.31
N TYR A 57 -11.73 -5.72 1.30
CA TYR A 57 -11.23 -5.01 2.47
C TYR A 57 -12.17 -3.91 2.93
N ASN A 58 -12.21 -3.72 4.23
CA ASN A 58 -12.94 -2.66 4.92
C ASN A 58 -12.19 -2.33 6.21
N GLU A 59 -12.73 -1.41 7.02
CA GLU A 59 -12.11 -1.03 8.28
C GLU A 59 -11.93 -2.23 9.21
N GLN A 60 -12.93 -3.11 9.30
CA GLN A 60 -12.94 -4.21 10.26
C GLN A 60 -11.88 -5.27 9.96
N ASN A 61 -11.61 -5.55 8.70
CA ASN A 61 -10.68 -6.63 8.34
C ASN A 61 -9.28 -6.15 7.91
N LEU A 62 -9.05 -4.84 7.87
CA LEU A 62 -7.75 -4.31 7.42
C LEU A 62 -6.98 -3.59 8.53
N VAL A 63 -7.65 -2.87 9.44
CA VAL A 63 -6.98 -2.18 10.54
C VAL A 63 -6.23 -3.19 11.41
N GLY A 64 -4.97 -2.90 11.72
CA GLY A 64 -4.10 -3.77 12.50
C GLY A 64 -3.34 -4.81 11.69
N LYS A 65 -3.65 -4.96 10.40
CA LYS A 65 -2.95 -5.89 9.52
C LYS A 65 -1.70 -5.25 8.95
N GLN A 66 -0.69 -6.08 8.67
CA GLN A 66 0.50 -5.60 7.97
C GLN A 66 0.30 -5.65 6.46
N VAL A 67 0.89 -4.67 5.79
CA VAL A 67 0.89 -4.55 4.33
C VAL A 67 2.30 -4.25 3.85
N ILE A 68 2.51 -4.38 2.54
CA ILE A 68 3.77 -4.05 1.89
C ILE A 68 3.51 -2.83 1.01
N GLY A 69 4.35 -1.82 1.10
CA GLY A 69 4.18 -0.61 0.32
C GLY A 69 5.46 -0.11 -0.32
N VAL A 70 5.32 0.51 -1.50
CA VAL A 70 6.39 1.26 -2.15
C VAL A 70 6.33 2.68 -1.60
N CYS A 71 7.41 3.11 -0.95
CA CYS A 71 7.44 4.32 -0.12
C CYS A 71 8.13 5.51 -0.78
N ASN A 72 8.72 5.36 -1.95
CA ASN A 72 9.49 6.43 -2.58
C ASN A 72 8.95 6.95 -3.90
N PHE A 73 7.64 6.82 -4.12
CA PHE A 73 6.98 7.54 -5.19
C PHE A 73 6.72 9.00 -4.79
N PRO A 74 6.69 9.94 -5.76
CA PRO A 74 6.22 11.29 -5.48
C PRO A 74 4.78 11.26 -4.98
N LYS A 75 4.42 12.21 -4.13
CA LYS A 75 3.04 12.38 -3.67
C LYS A 75 2.12 12.65 -4.85
N LYS A 76 0.92 12.08 -4.82
CA LYS A 76 -0.09 12.25 -5.87
C LYS A 76 -1.44 12.55 -5.23
N ASN A 77 -2.11 13.60 -5.71
CA ASN A 77 -3.48 13.89 -5.28
C ASN A 77 -4.45 12.99 -6.04
N ILE A 78 -5.21 12.18 -5.30
CA ILE A 78 -6.22 11.29 -5.87
C ILE A 78 -7.55 11.62 -5.20
N ALA A 79 -8.44 12.31 -5.94
CA ALA A 79 -9.77 12.69 -5.46
C ALA A 79 -9.71 13.39 -4.09
N GLY A 80 -8.81 14.36 -3.93
CA GLY A 80 -8.66 15.15 -2.72
C GLY A 80 -7.79 14.53 -1.64
N ILE A 81 -7.31 13.31 -1.84
CA ILE A 81 -6.42 12.62 -0.90
C ILE A 81 -5.00 12.62 -1.45
N VAL A 82 -4.04 13.07 -0.63
CA VAL A 82 -2.62 12.99 -0.99
C VAL A 82 -2.14 11.57 -0.73
N SER A 83 -1.97 10.81 -1.81
CA SER A 83 -1.47 9.42 -1.75
C SER A 83 0.05 9.46 -1.79
N GLU A 84 0.68 8.85 -0.79
CA GLU A 84 2.13 8.91 -0.57
C GLU A 84 2.81 7.56 -0.70
N VAL A 85 2.03 6.49 -0.75
CA VAL A 85 2.56 5.12 -0.79
C VAL A 85 1.67 4.26 -1.68
N LEU A 86 2.29 3.32 -2.39
CA LEU A 86 1.57 2.31 -3.16
C LEU A 86 1.54 1.01 -2.35
N ILE A 87 0.36 0.63 -1.89
CA ILE A 87 0.17 -0.65 -1.21
C ILE A 87 0.12 -1.76 -2.27
N LEU A 88 0.93 -2.78 -2.10
CA LEU A 88 1.08 -3.86 -3.08
C LEU A 88 0.04 -4.95 -2.90
N GLY A 89 -0.44 -5.47 -4.02
CA GLY A 89 -1.39 -6.57 -4.02
C GLY A 89 -1.36 -7.33 -5.32
N ALA A 90 -1.86 -8.56 -5.27
CA ALA A 90 -2.04 -9.40 -6.44
C ALA A 90 -3.36 -9.03 -7.10
N ILE A 91 -3.32 -8.79 -8.40
CA ILE A 91 -4.50 -8.42 -9.18
C ILE A 91 -5.09 -9.67 -9.80
N GLU A 92 -6.32 -10.00 -9.40
CA GLU A 92 -7.05 -11.13 -9.99
C GLU A 92 -7.51 -10.80 -11.40
N LYS A 93 -7.91 -11.82 -12.18
CA LYS A 93 -8.32 -11.66 -13.58
C LYS A 93 -9.44 -10.64 -13.77
N ASP A 94 -10.35 -10.53 -12.78
CA ASP A 94 -11.48 -9.61 -12.83
C ASP A 94 -11.15 -8.23 -12.23
N GLY A 95 -9.89 -7.98 -11.87
CA GLY A 95 -9.42 -6.71 -11.34
C GLY A 95 -9.49 -6.58 -9.83
N LYS A 96 -10.01 -7.57 -9.11
CA LYS A 96 -10.01 -7.56 -7.65
C LYS A 96 -8.58 -7.72 -7.13
N VAL A 97 -8.28 -7.11 -5.99
CA VAL A 97 -6.92 -7.08 -5.44
C VAL A 97 -6.87 -7.81 -4.11
N VAL A 98 -5.90 -8.72 -4.01
CA VAL A 98 -5.56 -9.43 -2.77
C VAL A 98 -4.22 -8.88 -2.30
N LEU A 99 -4.19 -8.26 -1.12
CA LEU A 99 -2.99 -7.60 -0.61
C LEU A 99 -1.88 -8.58 -0.26
N VAL A 100 -0.64 -8.15 -0.49
CA VAL A 100 0.56 -8.89 -0.11
C VAL A 100 0.93 -8.52 1.32
N HIS A 101 1.29 -9.50 2.13
CA HIS A 101 1.76 -9.26 3.49
C HIS A 101 2.80 -10.30 3.87
N PRO A 102 3.63 -10.03 4.90
CA PRO A 102 4.57 -11.04 5.38
C PRO A 102 3.81 -12.21 6.00
N SER A 103 4.36 -13.41 5.89
CA SER A 103 3.72 -14.64 6.39
C SER A 103 3.59 -14.67 7.92
N GLN A 104 4.34 -13.84 8.60
CA GLN A 104 4.26 -13.66 10.05
C GLN A 104 4.51 -12.20 10.38
N LYS A 105 4.08 -11.76 11.56
CA LYS A 105 4.29 -10.39 11.99
C LYS A 105 5.78 -10.09 12.10
N VAL A 106 6.17 -8.94 11.54
CA VAL A 106 7.54 -8.43 11.60
C VAL A 106 7.51 -6.96 12.05
N GLU A 107 8.69 -6.42 12.33
CA GLU A 107 8.81 -5.02 12.72
C GLU A 107 8.41 -4.09 11.58
N ASN A 108 7.66 -3.02 11.88
CA ASN A 108 7.33 -2.00 10.89
C ASN A 108 8.59 -1.31 10.38
N GLY A 109 8.62 -1.03 9.09
CA GLY A 109 9.73 -0.34 8.46
C GLY A 109 10.81 -1.25 7.91
N LEU A 110 10.71 -2.56 8.12
CA LEU A 110 11.68 -3.48 7.51
C LEU A 110 11.60 -3.38 6.00
N GLU A 111 12.76 -3.39 5.36
CA GLU A 111 12.87 -3.34 3.92
C GLU A 111 12.64 -4.71 3.31
N ILE A 112 11.95 -4.73 2.18
CA ILE A 112 11.76 -5.96 1.39
C ILE A 112 12.95 -6.11 0.46
N ALA A 113 13.57 -7.28 0.54
CA ALA A 113 14.73 -7.60 -0.29
C ALA A 113 14.34 -7.93 -1.73
#